data_d90026c64d3c515816f861ebf62c9828
#
_entry.id   d90026c64d3c515816f861ebf62c9828
#
_cell.length_a   1.000
_cell.length_b   1.000
_cell.length_c   1.000
_cell.angle_alpha   90.00
_cell.angle_beta   90.00
_cell.angle_gamma   90.00
#
_symmetry.space_group_name_H-M   'P 1'
#
loop_
_entity.id
_entity.type
_entity.pdbx_description
1 polymer ?
#
loop_
_entity_poly.entity_id
_entity_poly.type
_entity_poly.pdbx_seq_one_letter_code
_entity_poly.pdbx_strand_id
1 'polypeptide(L)'
;MPAPRYWSRSSTTGAGSTAQKVTNLSGRGVGMDVVKRTLDALRGSIDIASTAGKGTEITLRLPLTLAIIDGLLVRIGQGRYVIPLSAVEECVELPPVEENRASGRNFLNIRGDLVPFLRLREMFNATTPPDKYQKVVVVSANDMRVGLVVDQVIGDHQTVIKGLSKLHAGVGTFSGATILGDGTVALILEIAHLVARGQRERPLKLAS
;
A
#
# COMPACT_ATOMS: atom_id res chain seq x y z
N MET A 1 -11.45 20.01 -8.49
CA MET A 1 -11.41 20.98 -7.37
C MET A 1 -10.36 20.53 -6.39
N PRO A 2 -9.39 21.36 -5.98
CA PRO A 2 -8.44 20.94 -4.95
C PRO A 2 -9.15 20.84 -3.60
N ALA A 3 -8.93 19.75 -2.89
CA ALA A 3 -9.49 19.51 -1.57
C ALA A 3 -9.07 20.61 -0.56
N PRO A 4 -9.94 21.02 0.38
CA PRO A 4 -9.61 22.02 1.38
C PRO A 4 -8.45 21.53 2.25
N ARG A 5 -7.36 22.28 2.22
CA ARG A 5 -6.18 22.01 3.06
C ARG A 5 -6.29 22.87 4.31
N TYR A 6 -6.41 22.25 5.46
CA TYR A 6 -6.35 22.95 6.74
C TYR A 6 -4.93 22.92 7.29
N TRP A 7 -4.53 24.02 7.91
CA TRP A 7 -3.17 24.27 8.34
C TRP A 7 -3.14 24.47 9.86
N SER A 8 -2.20 23.86 10.53
CA SER A 8 -1.81 24.24 11.87
C SER A 8 -0.38 24.79 11.80
N ARG A 9 -0.21 26.03 12.23
CA ARG A 9 1.08 26.72 12.33
C ARG A 9 1.45 26.83 13.80
N SER A 10 2.60 26.34 14.18
CA SER A 10 3.19 26.55 15.49
C SER A 10 4.54 27.25 15.31
N SER A 11 4.66 28.46 15.88
CA SER A 11 5.93 29.20 15.90
C SER A 11 6.46 29.22 17.34
N THR A 12 7.68 28.80 17.53
CA THR A 12 8.43 28.97 18.78
C THR A 12 9.46 30.08 18.59
N THR A 13 9.27 31.18 19.30
CA THR A 13 10.28 32.24 19.45
C THR A 13 11.20 31.88 20.61
N GLY A 14 12.35 31.35 20.29
CA GLY A 14 13.41 30.99 21.24
C GLY A 14 14.72 30.80 20.48
N ALA A 15 15.86 30.85 21.15
CA ALA A 15 17.13 30.44 20.56
C ALA A 15 16.98 28.98 20.15
N GLY A 16 16.65 28.74 18.86
CA GLY A 16 16.64 27.40 18.28
C GLY A 16 17.98 26.75 18.59
N SER A 17 18.05 25.41 18.58
CA SER A 17 19.29 24.67 18.84
C SER A 17 20.35 25.06 17.82
N THR A 18 21.06 26.14 18.11
CA THR A 18 22.25 26.62 17.37
C THR A 18 23.49 25.90 17.88
N ALA A 19 23.40 24.61 18.20
CA ALA A 19 24.55 23.83 18.58
C ALA A 19 25.48 23.74 17.38
N GLN A 20 26.63 24.43 17.43
CA GLN A 20 27.70 24.37 16.43
C GLN A 20 28.33 22.97 16.33
N LYS A 21 28.02 22.05 17.25
CA LYS A 21 28.45 20.65 17.23
C LYS A 21 27.27 19.74 17.61
N VAL A 22 26.95 18.83 16.72
CA VAL A 22 26.04 17.70 17.03
C VAL A 22 26.77 16.79 18.00
N THR A 23 26.35 16.76 19.27
CA THR A 23 26.89 15.80 20.25
C THR A 23 26.18 14.46 20.09
N ASN A 24 26.84 13.36 20.42
CA ASN A 24 26.28 12.00 20.37
C ASN A 24 24.97 11.80 21.17
N LEU A 25 24.67 12.71 22.12
CA LEU A 25 23.42 12.71 22.86
C LEU A 25 22.24 13.34 22.09
N SER A 26 22.51 14.32 21.22
CA SER A 26 21.49 14.96 20.36
C SER A 26 21.22 14.18 19.06
N GLY A 27 22.12 13.26 18.69
CA GLY A 27 22.08 12.53 17.41
C GLY A 27 21.29 11.22 17.43
N ARG A 28 20.60 10.88 18.52
CA ARG A 28 19.81 9.63 18.56
C ARG A 28 18.47 9.69 17.85
N GLY A 29 18.15 10.78 17.14
CA GLY A 29 16.94 10.84 16.29
C GLY A 29 15.62 10.59 17.03
N VAL A 30 15.58 10.84 18.35
CA VAL A 30 14.40 10.55 19.18
C VAL A 30 13.58 11.85 19.34
N GLY A 31 13.11 12.38 18.24
CA GLY A 31 12.33 13.61 18.30
C GLY A 31 11.60 13.87 16.99
N MET A 32 12.30 14.47 16.04
CA MET A 32 11.68 14.94 14.81
C MET A 32 11.37 13.80 13.81
N ASP A 33 12.14 12.72 13.80
CA ASP A 33 11.85 11.55 12.96
C ASP A 33 10.65 10.75 13.46
N VAL A 34 10.36 10.76 14.76
CA VAL A 34 9.10 10.19 15.28
C VAL A 34 7.92 11.03 14.80
N VAL A 35 8.05 12.37 14.86
CA VAL A 35 7.02 13.30 14.36
C VAL A 35 6.83 13.10 12.86
N LYS A 36 7.91 13.02 12.07
CA LYS A 36 7.85 12.78 10.63
C LYS A 36 7.16 11.46 10.31
N ARG A 37 7.54 10.35 10.93
CA ARG A 37 6.89 9.04 10.74
C ARG A 37 5.40 9.06 11.10
N THR A 38 5.04 9.79 12.16
CA THR A 38 3.63 9.92 12.55
C THR A 38 2.85 10.74 11.52
N LEU A 39 3.45 11.81 10.99
CA LEU A 39 2.84 12.63 9.94
C LEU A 39 2.73 11.88 8.62
N ASP A 40 3.77 11.13 8.22
CA ASP A 40 3.74 10.29 7.04
C ASP A 40 2.63 9.22 7.13
N ALA A 41 2.45 8.61 8.32
CA ALA A 41 1.35 7.67 8.58
C ALA A 41 -0.04 8.32 8.46
N LEU A 42 -0.13 9.62 8.75
CA LEU A 42 -1.34 10.44 8.59
C LEU A 42 -1.44 11.08 7.20
N ARG A 43 -0.52 10.74 6.27
CA ARG A 43 -0.38 11.37 4.94
C ARG A 43 -0.25 12.90 5.01
N GLY A 44 0.34 13.38 6.12
CA GLY A 44 0.70 14.76 6.31
C GLY A 44 2.09 15.09 5.77
N SER A 45 2.45 16.37 5.82
CA SER A 45 3.81 16.83 5.54
C SER A 45 4.28 17.80 6.60
N ILE A 46 5.60 17.86 6.80
CA ILE A 46 6.27 18.79 7.70
C ILE A 46 7.29 19.61 6.92
N ASP A 47 7.22 20.92 7.06
CA ASP A 47 8.23 21.86 6.56
C ASP A 47 8.85 22.57 7.74
N ILE A 48 10.16 22.72 7.74
CA ILE A 48 10.92 23.38 8.81
C ILE A 48 11.76 24.48 8.19
N ALA A 49 11.54 25.71 8.60
CA ALA A 49 12.35 26.86 8.23
C ALA A 49 12.99 27.47 9.50
N SER A 50 14.31 27.58 9.53
CA SER A 50 15.04 28.14 10.67
C SER A 50 15.94 29.28 10.20
N THR A 51 15.87 30.39 10.93
CA THR A 51 16.75 31.56 10.71
C THR A 51 17.48 31.87 11.99
N ALA A 52 18.80 31.88 11.93
CA ALA A 52 19.65 32.19 13.08
C ALA A 52 19.27 33.56 13.70
N GLY A 53 19.05 33.58 15.00
CA GLY A 53 18.63 34.77 15.75
C GLY A 53 17.16 35.17 15.58
N LYS A 54 16.40 34.54 14.69
CA LYS A 54 14.97 34.83 14.45
C LYS A 54 14.05 33.67 14.88
N GLY A 55 14.59 32.47 15.12
CA GLY A 55 13.83 31.31 15.55
C GLY A 55 13.59 30.28 14.46
N THR A 56 12.75 29.29 14.79
CA THR A 56 12.38 28.18 13.90
C THR A 56 10.89 28.15 13.69
N GLU A 57 10.46 28.07 12.45
CA GLU A 57 9.07 27.88 12.04
C GLU A 57 8.87 26.43 11.59
N ILE A 58 7.88 25.76 12.17
CA ILE A 58 7.51 24.40 11.82
C ILE A 58 6.09 24.45 11.25
N THR A 59 5.94 24.07 10.00
CA THR A 59 4.64 24.01 9.32
C THR A 59 4.21 22.55 9.17
N LEU A 60 3.13 22.17 9.82
CA LEU A 60 2.51 20.87 9.71
C LEU A 60 1.30 20.95 8.78
N ARG A 61 1.25 20.09 7.75
CA ARG A 61 0.09 19.96 6.87
C ARG A 61 -0.54 18.61 7.09
N LEU A 62 -1.76 18.60 7.59
CA LEU A 62 -2.53 17.38 7.82
C LEU A 62 -3.79 17.42 6.95
N PRO A 63 -4.13 16.31 6.25
CA PRO A 63 -5.43 16.21 5.60
C PRO A 63 -6.52 16.12 6.66
N LEU A 64 -7.54 16.95 6.58
CA LEU A 64 -8.68 16.96 7.51
C LEU A 64 -9.73 15.90 7.18
N THR A 65 -9.65 15.33 5.99
CA THR A 65 -10.51 14.23 5.60
C THR A 65 -9.93 12.92 6.12
N LEU A 66 -10.76 12.11 6.74
CA LEU A 66 -10.51 10.66 6.84
C LEU A 66 -10.01 10.21 5.46
N ALA A 67 -8.88 9.52 5.39
CA ALA A 67 -8.35 9.04 4.13
C ALA A 67 -9.36 8.01 3.56
N ILE A 68 -10.36 8.53 2.86
CA ILE A 68 -11.31 7.70 2.12
C ILE A 68 -10.59 7.29 0.84
N ILE A 69 -10.54 6.01 0.60
CA ILE A 69 -10.08 5.45 -0.68
C ILE A 69 -11.21 4.68 -1.33
N ASP A 70 -11.27 4.82 -2.64
CA ASP A 70 -12.07 3.93 -3.47
C ASP A 70 -11.24 2.65 -3.70
N GLY A 71 -11.82 1.52 -3.37
CA GLY A 71 -11.15 0.23 -3.46
C GLY A 71 -12.05 -0.85 -4.03
N LEU A 72 -11.43 -1.82 -4.68
CA LEU A 72 -12.07 -3.04 -5.12
C LEU A 72 -11.98 -4.06 -3.99
N LEU A 73 -13.14 -4.42 -3.40
CA LEU A 73 -13.22 -5.43 -2.36
C LEU A 73 -13.17 -6.82 -3.00
N VAL A 74 -12.22 -7.63 -2.55
CA VAL A 74 -11.98 -8.98 -3.04
C VAL A 74 -11.94 -9.98 -1.89
N ARG A 75 -12.22 -11.25 -2.19
CA ARG A 75 -12.10 -12.38 -1.26
C ARG A 75 -10.95 -13.29 -1.69
N ILE A 76 -10.15 -13.71 -0.71
CA ILE A 76 -9.06 -14.68 -0.88
C ILE A 76 -9.15 -15.65 0.31
N GLY A 77 -9.53 -16.88 0.05
CA GLY A 77 -9.89 -17.81 1.11
C GLY A 77 -11.06 -17.30 1.95
N GLN A 78 -10.83 -17.16 3.24
CA GLN A 78 -11.80 -16.58 4.19
C GLN A 78 -11.56 -15.07 4.42
N GLY A 79 -10.40 -14.55 3.97
CA GLY A 79 -10.03 -13.15 4.18
C GLY A 79 -10.66 -12.20 3.17
N ARG A 80 -10.91 -10.97 3.61
CA ARG A 80 -11.35 -9.86 2.77
C ARG A 80 -10.22 -8.86 2.62
N TYR A 81 -10.03 -8.40 1.39
CA TYR A 81 -8.94 -7.50 1.03
C TYR A 81 -9.46 -6.38 0.13
N VAL A 82 -8.80 -5.24 0.22
CA VAL A 82 -9.12 -4.08 -0.61
C VAL A 82 -7.93 -3.77 -1.51
N ILE A 83 -8.15 -3.75 -2.81
CA ILE A 83 -7.20 -3.29 -3.82
C ILE A 83 -7.55 -1.84 -4.13
N PRO A 84 -6.62 -0.86 -3.94
CA PRO A 84 -6.88 0.52 -4.31
C PRO A 84 -7.32 0.64 -5.77
N LEU A 85 -8.47 1.25 -6.03
CA LEU A 85 -9.06 1.31 -7.37
C LEU A 85 -8.16 2.11 -8.35
N SER A 86 -7.37 3.05 -7.81
CA SER A 86 -6.38 3.80 -8.58
C SER A 86 -5.29 2.96 -9.21
N ALA A 87 -5.08 1.72 -8.74
CA ALA A 87 -4.11 0.78 -9.28
C ALA A 87 -4.75 -0.27 -10.20
N VAL A 88 -6.08 -0.41 -10.20
CA VAL A 88 -6.79 -1.41 -10.97
C VAL A 88 -6.98 -0.94 -12.41
N GLU A 89 -6.57 -1.76 -13.38
CA GLU A 89 -6.80 -1.51 -14.80
C GLU A 89 -8.01 -2.28 -15.32
N GLU A 90 -8.05 -3.58 -15.08
CA GLU A 90 -9.15 -4.44 -15.54
C GLU A 90 -9.25 -5.72 -14.71
N CYS A 91 -10.40 -6.40 -14.82
CA CYS A 91 -10.64 -7.70 -14.21
C CYS A 91 -10.96 -8.72 -15.29
N VAL A 92 -10.24 -9.83 -15.30
CA VAL A 92 -10.46 -10.92 -16.24
C VAL A 92 -10.68 -12.24 -15.51
N GLU A 93 -11.27 -13.20 -16.18
CA GLU A 93 -11.43 -14.54 -15.64
C GLU A 93 -10.11 -15.32 -15.74
N LEU A 94 -9.75 -16.05 -14.67
CA LEU A 94 -8.62 -16.96 -14.75
C LEU A 94 -9.05 -18.22 -15.53
N PRO A 95 -8.40 -18.57 -16.65
CA PRO A 95 -8.67 -19.80 -17.36
C PRO A 95 -8.51 -21.03 -16.44
N PRO A 96 -9.22 -22.15 -16.70
CA PRO A 96 -9.12 -23.37 -15.91
C PRO A 96 -7.67 -23.82 -15.70
N VAL A 97 -7.40 -24.37 -14.52
CA VAL A 97 -6.04 -24.64 -14.00
C VAL A 97 -5.21 -25.57 -14.87
N GLU A 98 -5.84 -26.41 -15.70
CA GLU A 98 -5.15 -27.40 -16.52
C GLU A 98 -4.24 -26.80 -17.60
N GLU A 99 -4.63 -25.67 -18.20
CA GLU A 99 -3.82 -25.00 -19.22
C GLU A 99 -2.63 -24.24 -18.62
N ASN A 100 -2.75 -23.75 -17.37
CA ASN A 100 -1.73 -22.91 -16.75
C ASN A 100 -0.66 -23.68 -15.96
N ARG A 101 -0.96 -24.88 -15.45
CA ARG A 101 0.02 -25.73 -14.74
C ARG A 101 0.96 -26.48 -15.67
N ALA A 102 0.48 -26.89 -16.84
CA ALA A 102 1.28 -27.64 -17.79
C ALA A 102 2.44 -26.84 -18.39
N SER A 103 2.37 -25.50 -18.37
CA SER A 103 3.40 -24.63 -18.96
C SER A 103 4.35 -24.01 -17.92
N GLY A 104 4.16 -24.22 -16.61
CA GLY A 104 5.01 -23.64 -15.56
C GLY A 104 5.09 -22.11 -15.59
N ARG A 105 4.16 -21.45 -16.29
CA ARG A 105 4.22 -20.02 -16.57
C ARG A 105 3.13 -19.29 -15.78
N ASN A 106 3.55 -18.37 -14.95
CA ASN A 106 2.65 -17.42 -14.24
C ASN A 106 2.37 -16.20 -15.13
N PHE A 107 1.95 -16.42 -16.40
CA PHE A 107 1.64 -15.34 -17.34
C PHE A 107 0.27 -15.58 -17.98
N LEU A 108 -0.48 -14.50 -18.13
CA LEU A 108 -1.74 -14.47 -18.89
C LEU A 108 -1.56 -13.58 -20.12
N ASN A 109 -2.09 -14.03 -21.25
CA ASN A 109 -2.22 -13.16 -22.42
C ASN A 109 -3.47 -12.31 -22.25
N ILE A 110 -3.29 -11.01 -22.05
CA ILE A 110 -4.36 -10.05 -21.90
C ILE A 110 -4.24 -9.04 -23.04
N ARG A 111 -5.16 -9.14 -24.00
CA ARG A 111 -5.20 -8.27 -25.21
C ARG A 111 -3.89 -8.25 -26.02
N GLY A 112 -3.16 -9.35 -26.04
CA GLY A 112 -1.89 -9.48 -26.76
C GLY A 112 -0.65 -9.27 -25.88
N ASP A 113 -0.80 -8.74 -24.67
CA ASP A 113 0.29 -8.54 -23.73
C ASP A 113 0.42 -9.73 -22.76
N LEU A 114 1.65 -10.18 -22.54
CA LEU A 114 1.95 -11.20 -21.54
C LEU A 114 2.09 -10.56 -20.16
N VAL A 115 1.02 -10.62 -19.36
CA VAL A 115 0.97 -10.06 -18.00
C VAL A 115 1.33 -11.16 -17.00
N PRO A 116 2.39 -10.98 -16.18
CA PRO A 116 2.69 -11.90 -15.09
C PRO A 116 1.59 -11.83 -14.03
N PHE A 117 1.32 -12.94 -13.34
CA PHE A 117 0.34 -12.94 -12.27
C PHE A 117 0.86 -13.58 -10.98
N LEU A 118 0.31 -13.11 -9.86
CA LEU A 118 0.58 -13.59 -8.51
C LEU A 118 -0.65 -14.31 -7.97
N ARG A 119 -0.46 -15.50 -7.42
CA ARG A 119 -1.50 -16.23 -6.71
C ARG A 119 -1.54 -15.78 -5.25
N LEU A 120 -2.44 -14.85 -4.93
CA LEU A 120 -2.53 -14.30 -3.57
C LEU A 120 -2.90 -15.37 -2.53
N ARG A 121 -3.59 -16.44 -2.92
CA ARG A 121 -3.86 -17.58 -2.05
C ARG A 121 -2.60 -18.25 -1.53
N GLU A 122 -1.62 -18.46 -2.39
CA GLU A 122 -0.32 -19.04 -2.03
C GLU A 122 0.47 -18.08 -1.14
N MET A 123 0.46 -16.79 -1.50
CA MET A 123 1.15 -15.75 -0.75
C MET A 123 0.59 -15.55 0.66
N PHE A 124 -0.73 -15.70 0.84
CA PHE A 124 -1.41 -15.54 2.13
C PHE A 124 -1.68 -16.86 2.84
N ASN A 125 -1.12 -17.98 2.34
CA ASN A 125 -1.27 -19.33 2.92
C ASN A 125 -2.74 -19.70 3.16
N ALA A 126 -3.62 -19.43 2.17
CA ALA A 126 -5.04 -19.76 2.28
C ALA A 126 -5.24 -21.27 2.24
N THR A 127 -5.83 -21.85 3.29
CA THR A 127 -6.01 -23.30 3.48
C THR A 127 -7.33 -23.84 2.89
N THR A 128 -8.30 -22.95 2.61
CA THR A 128 -9.57 -23.36 2.00
C THR A 128 -9.38 -23.79 0.54
N PRO A 129 -10.22 -24.66 -0.02
CA PRO A 129 -10.17 -24.95 -1.45
C PRO A 129 -10.39 -23.67 -2.28
N PRO A 130 -9.75 -23.55 -3.45
CA PRO A 130 -9.97 -22.41 -4.36
C PRO A 130 -11.38 -22.45 -4.96
N ASP A 131 -11.91 -21.28 -5.28
CA ASP A 131 -13.15 -21.20 -6.04
C ASP A 131 -12.96 -21.74 -7.46
N LYS A 132 -14.01 -22.31 -8.03
CA LYS A 132 -14.01 -22.88 -9.38
C LYS A 132 -13.70 -21.82 -10.46
N TYR A 133 -14.16 -20.59 -10.23
CA TYR A 133 -14.00 -19.48 -11.16
C TYR A 133 -13.25 -18.33 -10.46
N GLN A 134 -11.93 -18.44 -10.42
CA GLN A 134 -11.09 -17.39 -9.90
C GLN A 134 -11.02 -16.20 -10.87
N LYS A 135 -10.75 -15.03 -10.36
CA LYS A 135 -10.59 -13.80 -11.13
C LYS A 135 -9.15 -13.30 -11.03
N VAL A 136 -8.72 -12.61 -12.07
CA VAL A 136 -7.44 -11.90 -12.09
C VAL A 136 -7.73 -10.42 -12.15
N VAL A 137 -7.34 -9.70 -11.12
CA VAL A 137 -7.36 -8.25 -11.10
C VAL A 137 -6.02 -7.76 -11.63
N VAL A 138 -6.02 -7.16 -12.80
CA VAL A 138 -4.83 -6.55 -13.38
C VAL A 138 -4.60 -5.20 -12.73
N VAL A 139 -3.43 -5.04 -12.15
CA VAL A 139 -3.01 -3.81 -11.50
C VAL A 139 -1.73 -3.28 -12.10
N SER A 140 -1.54 -1.96 -12.05
CA SER A 140 -0.31 -1.31 -12.46
C SER A 140 0.35 -0.58 -11.30
N ALA A 141 1.67 -0.67 -11.23
CA ALA A 141 2.51 0.10 -10.32
C ALA A 141 3.90 0.26 -10.93
N ASN A 142 4.44 1.49 -10.90
CA ASN A 142 5.76 1.80 -11.43
C ASN A 142 5.95 1.32 -12.90
N ASP A 143 4.99 1.62 -13.76
CA ASP A 143 4.92 1.22 -15.17
C ASP A 143 4.94 -0.30 -15.42
N MET A 144 4.68 -1.09 -14.39
CA MET A 144 4.61 -2.54 -14.47
C MET A 144 3.19 -3.04 -14.23
N ARG A 145 2.72 -3.93 -15.10
CA ARG A 145 1.43 -4.59 -15.00
C ARG A 145 1.60 -5.97 -14.37
N VAL A 146 0.73 -6.28 -13.41
CA VAL A 146 0.71 -7.59 -12.74
C VAL A 146 -0.74 -8.00 -12.50
N GLY A 147 -1.06 -9.25 -12.75
CA GLY A 147 -2.33 -9.85 -12.39
C GLY A 147 -2.32 -10.36 -10.95
N LEU A 148 -3.32 -10.02 -10.17
CA LEU A 148 -3.55 -10.55 -8.82
C LEU A 148 -4.68 -11.58 -8.87
N VAL A 149 -4.38 -12.85 -8.66
CA VAL A 149 -5.39 -13.92 -8.65
C VAL A 149 -6.11 -13.91 -7.32
N VAL A 150 -7.43 -13.70 -7.38
CA VAL A 150 -8.35 -13.67 -6.24
C VAL A 150 -9.46 -14.72 -6.43
N ASP A 151 -10.07 -15.18 -5.34
CA ASP A 151 -11.17 -16.13 -5.43
C ASP A 151 -12.43 -15.47 -5.96
N GLN A 152 -12.72 -14.24 -5.49
CA GLN A 152 -13.90 -13.50 -5.89
C GLN A 152 -13.66 -11.99 -5.84
N VAL A 153 -14.19 -11.28 -6.81
CA VAL A 153 -14.38 -9.84 -6.78
C VAL A 153 -15.78 -9.58 -6.21
N ILE A 154 -15.85 -8.86 -5.08
CA ILE A 154 -17.12 -8.56 -4.41
C ILE A 154 -17.76 -7.31 -4.99
N GLY A 155 -16.92 -6.28 -5.27
CA GLY A 155 -17.34 -5.02 -5.88
C GLY A 155 -16.58 -3.82 -5.35
N ASP A 156 -16.99 -2.65 -5.83
CA ASP A 156 -16.40 -1.38 -5.41
C ASP A 156 -16.82 -1.04 -3.97
N HIS A 157 -15.87 -0.52 -3.19
CA HIS A 157 -16.10 -0.19 -1.80
C HIS A 157 -15.33 1.07 -1.41
N GLN A 158 -16.07 2.10 -0.99
CA GLN A 158 -15.46 3.27 -0.38
C GLN A 158 -15.11 2.96 1.07
N THR A 159 -13.86 3.19 1.45
CA THR A 159 -13.40 2.80 2.76
C THR A 159 -12.49 3.83 3.40
N VAL A 160 -12.52 3.85 4.74
CA VAL A 160 -11.62 4.67 5.55
C VAL A 160 -10.40 3.84 5.95
N ILE A 161 -9.22 4.32 5.58
CA ILE A 161 -7.97 3.66 5.95
C ILE A 161 -7.70 3.90 7.44
N LYS A 162 -7.53 2.80 8.17
CA LYS A 162 -6.94 2.79 9.52
C LYS A 162 -5.52 2.26 9.42
N GLY A 163 -4.57 2.96 10.02
CA GLY A 163 -3.18 2.50 10.09
C GLY A 163 -3.09 1.16 10.81
N LEU A 164 -2.24 0.27 10.30
CA LEU A 164 -1.92 -0.98 10.99
C LEU A 164 -1.09 -0.68 12.24
N SER A 165 -1.35 -1.40 13.34
CA SER A 165 -0.50 -1.33 14.53
C SER A 165 0.92 -1.83 14.20
N LYS A 166 1.92 -1.41 15.00
CA LYS A 166 3.34 -1.77 14.81
C LYS A 166 3.60 -3.28 14.68
N LEU A 167 2.73 -4.13 15.20
CA LEU A 167 2.82 -5.58 15.11
C LEU A 167 2.62 -6.13 13.69
N HIS A 168 1.91 -5.40 12.82
CA HIS A 168 1.63 -5.80 11.44
C HIS A 168 2.40 -4.97 10.41
N ALA A 169 3.11 -3.92 10.84
CA ALA A 169 3.90 -3.05 9.96
C ALA A 169 5.14 -3.71 9.35
N GLY A 170 5.54 -4.89 9.85
CA GLY A 170 6.70 -5.64 9.35
C GLY A 170 6.47 -6.37 8.01
N VAL A 171 5.22 -6.50 7.59
CA VAL A 171 4.86 -7.17 6.33
C VAL A 171 4.44 -6.10 5.34
N GLY A 172 5.36 -5.53 4.60
CA GLY A 172 5.12 -4.45 3.62
C GLY A 172 4.04 -4.72 2.54
N THR A 173 3.31 -5.83 2.68
CA THR A 173 2.24 -6.28 1.78
C THR A 173 0.93 -5.50 1.97
N PHE A 174 0.75 -4.84 3.13
CA PHE A 174 -0.48 -4.13 3.48
C PHE A 174 -0.19 -2.68 3.82
N SER A 175 -0.97 -1.75 3.28
CA SER A 175 -0.90 -0.31 3.56
C SER A 175 -1.80 0.12 4.70
N GLY A 176 -2.77 -0.71 5.09
CA GLY A 176 -3.73 -0.40 6.13
C GLY A 176 -4.78 -1.48 6.32
N ALA A 177 -5.77 -1.17 7.13
CA ALA A 177 -6.96 -1.98 7.32
C ALA A 177 -8.21 -1.09 7.32
N THR A 178 -9.36 -1.70 7.07
CA THR A 178 -10.65 -1.05 7.21
C THR A 178 -11.65 -1.99 7.86
N ILE A 179 -12.74 -1.43 8.36
CA ILE A 179 -13.88 -2.18 8.87
C ILE A 179 -15.03 -2.01 7.89
N LEU A 180 -15.52 -3.11 7.36
CA LEU A 180 -16.66 -3.15 6.44
C LEU A 180 -17.98 -2.90 7.19
N GLY A 181 -19.05 -2.61 6.45
CA GLY A 181 -20.37 -2.34 7.03
C GLY A 181 -20.96 -3.50 7.85
N ASP A 182 -20.52 -4.73 7.61
CA ASP A 182 -20.88 -5.93 8.37
C ASP A 182 -20.00 -6.17 9.61
N GLY A 183 -19.07 -5.25 9.92
CA GLY A 183 -18.12 -5.36 11.03
C GLY A 183 -16.87 -6.20 10.72
N THR A 184 -16.79 -6.81 9.53
CA THR A 184 -15.62 -7.59 9.11
C THR A 184 -14.42 -6.67 8.86
N VAL A 185 -13.23 -7.11 9.24
CA VAL A 185 -11.97 -6.40 8.92
C VAL A 185 -11.51 -6.80 7.53
N ALA A 186 -11.17 -5.81 6.70
CA ALA A 186 -10.50 -6.02 5.42
C ALA A 186 -9.12 -5.35 5.44
N LEU A 187 -8.11 -6.04 4.91
CA LEU A 187 -6.75 -5.51 4.79
C LEU A 187 -6.58 -4.81 3.44
N ILE A 188 -5.95 -3.64 3.44
CA ILE A 188 -5.69 -2.87 2.22
C ILE A 188 -4.33 -3.27 1.67
N LEU A 189 -4.31 -3.72 0.42
CA LEU A 189 -3.10 -4.21 -0.24
C LEU A 189 -2.19 -3.04 -0.65
N GLU A 190 -0.87 -3.23 -0.44
CA GLU A 190 0.17 -2.32 -0.95
C GLU A 190 0.67 -2.83 -2.31
N ILE A 191 0.13 -2.28 -3.38
CA ILE A 191 0.31 -2.82 -4.73
C ILE A 191 1.76 -2.71 -5.19
N ALA A 192 2.43 -1.59 -4.93
CA ALA A 192 3.84 -1.42 -5.32
C ALA A 192 4.74 -2.50 -4.70
N HIS A 193 4.49 -2.85 -3.45
CA HIS A 193 5.24 -3.90 -2.75
C HIS A 193 4.94 -5.30 -3.31
N LEU A 194 3.66 -5.60 -3.58
CA LEU A 194 3.25 -6.87 -4.19
C LEU A 194 3.87 -7.07 -5.57
N VAL A 195 3.85 -6.04 -6.40
CA VAL A 195 4.46 -6.05 -7.74
C VAL A 195 5.96 -6.30 -7.63
N ALA A 196 6.66 -5.55 -6.77
CA ALA A 196 8.11 -5.72 -6.56
C ALA A 196 8.45 -7.13 -6.04
N ARG A 197 7.64 -7.71 -5.16
CA ARG A 197 7.81 -9.07 -4.66
C ARG A 197 7.60 -10.11 -5.77
N GLY A 198 6.54 -10.01 -6.55
CA GLY A 198 6.24 -10.93 -7.63
C GLY A 198 7.32 -10.96 -8.71
N GLN A 199 8.01 -9.86 -8.89
CA GLN A 199 9.13 -9.82 -9.84
C GLN A 199 10.40 -10.50 -9.30
N ARG A 200 10.63 -10.49 -7.98
CA ARG A 200 11.75 -11.20 -7.34
C ARG A 200 11.56 -12.71 -7.35
N GLU A 201 10.34 -13.18 -7.34
CA GLU A 201 9.98 -14.60 -7.41
C GLU A 201 10.01 -15.15 -8.85
N ARG A 202 10.36 -14.34 -9.86
CA ARG A 202 10.65 -14.78 -11.20
C ARG A 202 11.93 -15.63 -11.19
N PRO A 203 11.89 -16.95 -11.42
CA PRO A 203 13.11 -17.65 -11.74
C PRO A 203 13.57 -17.15 -13.10
N LEU A 204 14.77 -16.58 -13.15
CA LEU A 204 15.58 -16.44 -14.34
C LEU A 204 15.83 -17.85 -14.93
N LYS A 205 14.91 -18.37 -15.70
CA LYS A 205 15.11 -19.51 -16.59
C LYS A 205 14.64 -19.13 -17.97
N LEU A 206 15.45 -18.32 -18.62
CA LEU A 206 15.50 -18.15 -20.06
C LEU A 206 16.96 -18.01 -20.46
N ALA A 207 17.68 -19.14 -20.45
CA ALA A 207 18.90 -19.32 -21.24
C ALA A 207 19.20 -20.83 -21.28
N SER A 208 18.72 -21.51 -22.29
CA SER A 208 19.39 -22.62 -22.99
C SER A 208 18.59 -22.94 -24.23
#